data_a53f44615a1bbed580a84f51b50434fa
#
_entry.id   a53f44615a1bbed580a84f51b50434fa
#
_cell.length_a   1.000
_cell.length_b   1.000
_cell.length_c   1.000
_cell.angle_alpha   90.00
_cell.angle_beta   90.00
_cell.angle_gamma   90.00
#
_symmetry.space_group_name_H-M   'P 1'
#
loop_
_entity.id
_entity.type
_entity.pdbx_description
1 polymer ?
#
loop_
_entity_poly.entity_id
_entity_poly.type
_entity_poly.pdbx_seq_one_letter_code
_entity_poly.pdbx_strand_id
1 'polypeptide(L)'
;PSPSATRAMAEASTHGAYYVRASAQKLREAIAERHDLSVDHVALSSGSSGVLTYLALASSQKGKILTPDLFWDTTSLMGVRNSAFGIERLPKNENLVIDLKAMEAARHDDVAMVQITNPNNPTGTALDSEELKKFCRRASEKCVVLVDEAYNEVTDNPAASTMIPLVKEGKNVAVARTF
;
A
#
# COMPACT_ATOMS: atom_id res chain seq x y z
N PRO A 1 15.29 12.21 -10.82
CA PRO A 1 15.18 12.99 -9.59
C PRO A 1 15.38 14.47 -9.86
N SER A 2 14.81 15.34 -9.00
CA SER A 2 15.01 16.78 -9.11
C SER A 2 16.49 17.16 -8.88
N PRO A 3 16.96 18.33 -9.37
CA PRO A 3 18.33 18.77 -9.12
C PRO A 3 18.68 18.88 -7.63
N SER A 4 17.71 19.22 -6.78
CA SER A 4 17.89 19.26 -5.32
C SER A 4 18.06 17.85 -4.73
N ALA A 5 17.28 16.89 -5.18
CA ALA A 5 17.43 15.49 -4.75
C ALA A 5 18.80 14.91 -5.18
N THR A 6 19.25 15.22 -6.40
CA THR A 6 20.57 14.78 -6.88
C THR A 6 21.71 15.36 -6.04
N ARG A 7 21.64 16.64 -5.66
CA ARG A 7 22.64 17.24 -4.76
C ARG A 7 22.61 16.59 -3.38
N ALA A 8 21.43 16.40 -2.80
CA ALA A 8 21.30 15.76 -1.48
C ALA A 8 21.84 14.33 -1.48
N MET A 9 21.62 13.55 -2.56
CA MET A 9 22.20 12.21 -2.71
C MET A 9 23.75 12.25 -2.79
N ALA A 10 24.32 13.21 -3.53
CA ALA A 10 25.77 13.38 -3.63
C ALA A 10 26.38 13.71 -2.26
N GLU A 11 25.77 14.61 -1.49
CA GLU A 11 26.19 14.91 -0.12
C GLU A 11 26.07 13.69 0.79
N ALA A 12 24.95 12.98 0.77
CA ALA A 12 24.73 11.82 1.59
C ALA A 12 25.70 10.67 1.29
N SER A 13 26.18 10.55 0.06
CA SER A 13 27.15 9.51 -0.34
C SER A 13 28.46 9.59 0.44
N THR A 14 28.87 10.78 0.91
CA THR A 14 30.07 10.96 1.75
C THR A 14 29.98 10.27 3.12
N HIS A 15 28.76 9.96 3.54
CA HIS A 15 28.46 9.27 4.80
C HIS A 15 27.98 7.84 4.61
N GLY A 16 28.12 7.28 3.41
CA GLY A 16 27.62 5.95 3.03
C GLY A 16 28.18 4.77 3.83
N ALA A 17 29.30 4.98 4.55
CA ALA A 17 29.88 3.97 5.44
C ALA A 17 29.14 3.82 6.78
N TYR A 18 28.25 4.72 7.11
CA TYR A 18 27.53 4.69 8.40
C TYR A 18 26.14 4.05 8.28
N TYR A 19 25.68 3.47 9.38
CA TYR A 19 24.31 2.96 9.46
C TYR A 19 23.28 4.08 9.34
N VAL A 20 22.23 3.84 8.55
CA VAL A 20 21.20 4.84 8.20
C VAL A 20 20.17 5.17 9.30
N ARG A 21 20.35 4.67 10.54
CA ARG A 21 19.35 4.84 11.62
C ARG A 21 18.85 6.27 11.80
N ALA A 22 19.77 7.23 11.88
CA ALA A 22 19.41 8.63 12.13
C ALA A 22 18.71 9.26 10.91
N SER A 23 19.14 8.96 9.69
CA SER A 23 18.49 9.46 8.47
C SER A 23 17.13 8.80 8.24
N ALA A 24 16.99 7.50 8.53
CA ALA A 24 15.72 6.81 8.46
C ALA A 24 14.71 7.39 9.47
N GLN A 25 15.14 7.70 10.69
CA GLN A 25 14.27 8.32 11.69
C GLN A 25 13.80 9.72 11.24
N LYS A 26 14.71 10.57 10.73
CA LYS A 26 14.36 11.89 10.18
C LYS A 26 13.36 11.78 9.02
N LEU A 27 13.52 10.78 8.16
CA LEU A 27 12.58 10.56 7.05
C LEU A 27 11.18 10.14 7.56
N ARG A 28 11.13 9.25 8.57
CA ARG A 28 9.85 8.89 9.21
C ARG A 28 9.15 10.10 9.81
N GLU A 29 9.89 10.94 10.52
CA GLU A 29 9.37 12.18 11.12
C GLU A 29 8.83 13.14 10.05
N ALA A 30 9.58 13.37 8.97
CA ALA A 30 9.15 14.24 7.88
C ALA A 30 7.89 13.70 7.15
N ILE A 31 7.78 12.38 6.96
CA ILE A 31 6.57 11.76 6.39
C ILE A 31 5.39 11.90 7.36
N ALA A 32 5.61 11.64 8.64
CA ALA A 32 4.57 11.76 9.66
C ALA A 32 4.04 13.20 9.74
N GLU A 33 4.93 14.18 9.80
CA GLU A 33 4.57 15.62 9.78
C GLU A 33 3.79 16.00 8.53
N ARG A 34 4.27 15.60 7.35
CA ARG A 34 3.60 15.88 6.07
C ARG A 34 2.15 15.41 6.03
N HIS A 35 1.88 14.28 6.69
CA HIS A 35 0.56 13.65 6.68
C HIS A 35 -0.22 13.84 7.98
N ASP A 36 0.32 14.62 8.92
CA ASP A 36 -0.28 14.83 10.25
C ASP A 36 -0.57 13.49 10.94
N LEU A 37 0.45 12.64 11.01
CA LEU A 37 0.44 11.32 11.65
C LEU A 37 1.47 11.26 12.77
N SER A 38 1.31 10.31 13.70
CA SER A 38 2.41 9.93 14.58
C SER A 38 3.50 9.20 13.80
N VAL A 39 4.76 9.35 14.21
CA VAL A 39 5.90 8.64 13.63
C VAL A 39 5.75 7.11 13.70
N ASP A 40 4.98 6.60 14.65
CA ASP A 40 4.69 5.17 14.81
C ASP A 40 3.79 4.61 13.72
N HIS A 41 3.09 5.47 12.97
CA HIS A 41 2.31 5.08 11.79
C HIS A 41 3.15 4.98 10.51
N VAL A 42 4.46 5.28 10.58
CA VAL A 42 5.32 5.30 9.39
C VAL A 42 6.37 4.19 9.45
N ALA A 43 6.33 3.29 8.47
CA ALA A 43 7.34 2.28 8.22
C ALA A 43 8.10 2.59 6.92
N LEU A 44 9.40 2.34 6.91
CA LEU A 44 10.25 2.51 5.74
C LEU A 44 10.81 1.17 5.26
N SER A 45 11.03 1.07 3.97
CA SER A 45 11.70 -0.06 3.34
C SER A 45 12.47 0.39 2.09
N SER A 46 13.15 -0.53 1.42
CA SER A 46 13.78 -0.33 0.12
C SER A 46 12.70 -0.19 -0.97
N GLY A 47 12.08 0.99 -1.03
CA GLY A 47 10.92 1.30 -1.87
C GLY A 47 9.63 0.64 -1.38
N SER A 48 8.52 0.91 -2.09
CA SER A 48 7.21 0.31 -1.78
C SER A 48 7.23 -1.22 -1.90
N SER A 49 8.06 -1.78 -2.80
CA SER A 49 8.16 -3.23 -2.99
C SER A 49 8.51 -3.98 -1.69
N GLY A 50 9.40 -3.44 -0.86
CA GLY A 50 9.71 -4.03 0.43
C GLY A 50 8.53 -3.98 1.40
N VAL A 51 7.83 -2.83 1.49
CA VAL A 51 6.65 -2.67 2.37
C VAL A 51 5.55 -3.65 1.94
N LEU A 52 5.24 -3.72 0.65
CA LEU A 52 4.24 -4.62 0.09
C LEU A 52 4.58 -6.09 0.39
N THR A 53 5.85 -6.49 0.19
CA THR A 53 6.31 -7.86 0.49
C THR A 53 6.18 -8.20 1.96
N TYR A 54 6.60 -7.30 2.87
CA TYR A 54 6.54 -7.57 4.31
C TYR A 54 5.11 -7.67 4.83
N LEU A 55 4.20 -6.82 4.34
CA LEU A 55 2.79 -6.91 4.71
C LEU A 55 2.15 -8.20 4.17
N ALA A 56 2.45 -8.57 2.92
CA ALA A 56 1.99 -9.83 2.36
C ALA A 56 2.52 -11.03 3.15
N LEU A 57 3.80 -11.04 3.51
CA LEU A 57 4.42 -12.10 4.31
C LEU A 57 3.77 -12.22 5.69
N ALA A 58 3.59 -11.10 6.40
CA ALA A 58 3.00 -11.10 7.73
C ALA A 58 1.53 -11.55 7.73
N SER A 59 0.77 -11.10 6.72
CA SER A 59 -0.65 -11.43 6.60
C SER A 59 -0.88 -12.87 6.16
N SER A 60 -0.07 -13.38 5.23
CA SER A 60 -0.19 -14.73 4.68
C SER A 60 0.08 -15.84 5.70
N GLN A 61 0.63 -15.54 6.87
CA GLN A 61 0.75 -16.48 7.98
C GLN A 61 -0.58 -16.68 8.74
N LYS A 62 -1.55 -15.81 8.49
CA LYS A 62 -2.84 -15.79 9.22
C LYS A 62 -4.02 -16.19 8.34
N GLY A 63 -3.89 -16.11 7.01
CA GLY A 63 -4.94 -16.39 6.07
C GLY A 63 -4.58 -15.99 4.65
N LYS A 64 -5.56 -16.05 3.76
CA LYS A 64 -5.40 -15.67 2.35
C LYS A 64 -5.21 -14.18 2.16
N ILE A 65 -4.58 -13.83 1.04
CA ILE A 65 -4.57 -12.47 0.50
C ILE A 65 -5.60 -12.40 -0.63
N LEU A 66 -6.61 -11.55 -0.49
CA LEU A 66 -7.61 -11.28 -1.51
C LEU A 66 -7.18 -10.08 -2.34
N THR A 67 -7.14 -10.23 -3.67
CA THR A 67 -6.69 -9.20 -4.59
C THR A 67 -7.59 -9.11 -5.82
N PRO A 68 -7.65 -7.96 -6.51
CA PRO A 68 -8.14 -7.97 -7.88
C PRO A 68 -7.15 -8.72 -8.78
N ASP A 69 -7.61 -9.17 -9.94
CA ASP A 69 -6.76 -9.65 -11.02
C ASP A 69 -6.05 -8.49 -11.73
N LEU A 70 -5.07 -8.77 -12.62
CA LEU A 70 -4.35 -7.77 -13.40
C LEU A 70 -3.85 -6.56 -12.58
N PHE A 71 -2.98 -6.82 -11.61
CA PHE A 71 -2.29 -5.78 -10.84
C PHE A 71 -0.80 -6.15 -10.67
N TRP A 72 -0.01 -5.25 -10.12
CA TRP A 72 1.38 -5.50 -9.77
C TRP A 72 1.47 -6.45 -8.56
N ASP A 73 1.56 -7.74 -8.81
CA ASP A 73 1.44 -8.80 -7.78
C ASP A 73 2.76 -9.45 -7.35
N THR A 74 3.88 -9.10 -7.98
CA THR A 74 5.19 -9.72 -7.72
C THR A 74 5.54 -9.75 -6.24
N THR A 75 5.25 -8.67 -5.52
CA THR A 75 5.53 -8.53 -4.08
C THR A 75 4.64 -9.42 -3.23
N SER A 76 3.37 -9.56 -3.60
CA SER A 76 2.41 -10.44 -2.91
C SER A 76 2.78 -11.90 -3.13
N LEU A 77 3.18 -12.27 -4.35
CA LEU A 77 3.68 -13.60 -4.67
C LEU A 77 4.92 -13.96 -3.85
N MET A 78 5.86 -13.02 -3.67
CA MET A 78 7.02 -13.23 -2.80
C MET A 78 6.59 -13.43 -1.35
N GLY A 79 5.63 -12.64 -0.86
CA GLY A 79 5.12 -12.72 0.49
C GLY A 79 4.43 -14.04 0.83
N VAL A 80 3.72 -14.66 -0.13
CA VAL A 80 3.00 -15.93 0.10
C VAL A 80 3.82 -17.18 -0.20
N ARG A 81 5.03 -17.05 -0.73
CA ARG A 81 5.83 -18.17 -1.24
C ARG A 81 6.00 -19.34 -0.27
N ASN A 82 6.08 -19.05 1.02
CA ASN A 82 6.26 -20.04 2.10
C ASN A 82 5.04 -20.08 3.04
N SER A 83 3.88 -19.66 2.55
CA SER A 83 2.63 -19.68 3.30
C SER A 83 1.83 -20.93 3.00
N ALA A 84 1.08 -21.41 4.00
CA ALA A 84 0.04 -22.44 3.79
C ALA A 84 -1.19 -21.87 3.07
N PHE A 85 -1.34 -20.54 3.04
CA PHE A 85 -2.39 -19.82 2.35
C PHE A 85 -1.86 -19.20 1.05
N GLY A 86 -2.75 -18.92 0.13
CA GLY A 86 -2.42 -18.38 -1.18
C GLY A 86 -2.98 -16.97 -1.39
N ILE A 87 -2.93 -16.57 -2.66
CA ILE A 87 -3.61 -15.37 -3.15
C ILE A 87 -4.88 -15.81 -3.86
N GLU A 88 -6.00 -15.24 -3.46
CA GLU A 88 -7.27 -15.34 -4.17
C GLU A 88 -7.45 -14.12 -5.04
N ARG A 89 -7.64 -14.33 -6.36
CA ARG A 89 -7.76 -13.25 -7.34
C ARG A 89 -9.17 -13.18 -7.87
N LEU A 90 -9.71 -11.97 -7.91
CA LEU A 90 -11.02 -11.69 -8.48
C LEU A 90 -10.87 -10.96 -9.82
N PRO A 91 -11.61 -11.35 -10.85
CA PRO A 91 -11.58 -10.66 -12.13
C PRO A 91 -12.06 -9.22 -11.97
N LYS A 92 -11.47 -8.33 -12.75
CA LYS A 92 -12.01 -6.99 -12.94
C LYS A 92 -13.28 -7.04 -13.79
N ASN A 93 -14.06 -5.96 -13.75
CA ASN A 93 -15.21 -5.80 -14.65
C ASN A 93 -14.74 -5.63 -16.11
N GLU A 94 -15.69 -5.57 -17.03
CA GLU A 94 -15.45 -5.43 -18.48
C GLU A 94 -14.62 -4.19 -18.86
N ASN A 95 -14.64 -3.14 -18.03
CA ASN A 95 -13.85 -1.91 -18.20
C ASN A 95 -12.48 -1.97 -17.50
N LEU A 96 -12.04 -3.15 -17.05
CA LEU A 96 -10.81 -3.38 -16.31
C LEU A 96 -10.72 -2.60 -14.99
N VAL A 97 -11.86 -2.19 -14.43
CA VAL A 97 -11.97 -1.55 -13.13
C VAL A 97 -12.19 -2.61 -12.05
N ILE A 98 -11.60 -2.40 -10.89
CA ILE A 98 -11.76 -3.29 -9.72
C ILE A 98 -13.23 -3.30 -9.29
N ASP A 99 -13.80 -4.50 -9.16
CA ASP A 99 -15.17 -4.67 -8.65
C ASP A 99 -15.14 -4.78 -7.11
N LEU A 100 -15.37 -3.65 -6.44
CA LEU A 100 -15.40 -3.62 -4.97
C LEU A 100 -16.56 -4.43 -4.37
N LYS A 101 -17.66 -4.63 -5.10
CA LYS A 101 -18.79 -5.45 -4.62
C LYS A 101 -18.43 -6.93 -4.65
N ALA A 102 -17.77 -7.37 -5.74
CA ALA A 102 -17.25 -8.73 -5.83
C ALA A 102 -16.19 -9.00 -4.74
N MET A 103 -15.29 -8.04 -4.50
CA MET A 103 -14.30 -8.15 -3.43
C MET A 103 -14.94 -8.21 -2.03
N GLU A 104 -15.99 -7.44 -1.79
CA GLU A 104 -16.74 -7.50 -0.52
C GLU A 104 -17.39 -8.88 -0.34
N ALA A 105 -17.99 -9.44 -1.39
CA ALA A 105 -18.64 -10.76 -1.36
C ALA A 105 -17.64 -11.91 -1.16
N ALA A 106 -16.44 -11.81 -1.70
CA ALA A 106 -15.39 -12.82 -1.57
C ALA A 106 -14.57 -12.71 -0.27
N ARG A 107 -14.79 -11.67 0.54
CA ARG A 107 -14.08 -11.45 1.79
C ARG A 107 -14.63 -12.35 2.90
N HIS A 108 -14.26 -13.63 2.86
CA HIS A 108 -14.58 -14.63 3.87
C HIS A 108 -13.67 -14.52 5.10
N ASP A 109 -13.98 -15.28 6.15
CA ASP A 109 -13.27 -15.22 7.43
C ASP A 109 -11.82 -15.74 7.37
N ASP A 110 -11.44 -16.45 6.31
CA ASP A 110 -10.07 -16.91 6.03
C ASP A 110 -9.21 -15.88 5.28
N VAL A 111 -9.74 -14.70 4.96
CA VAL A 111 -9.00 -13.59 4.35
C VAL A 111 -8.31 -12.78 5.43
N ALA A 112 -6.98 -12.81 5.45
CA ALA A 112 -6.16 -12.02 6.39
C ALA A 112 -5.81 -10.62 5.87
N MET A 113 -5.77 -10.45 4.55
CA MET A 113 -5.48 -9.15 3.94
C MET A 113 -6.22 -8.99 2.62
N VAL A 114 -6.74 -7.80 2.39
CA VAL A 114 -7.17 -7.32 1.07
C VAL A 114 -6.09 -6.39 0.54
N GLN A 115 -5.63 -6.60 -0.69
CA GLN A 115 -4.69 -5.71 -1.36
C GLN A 115 -5.33 -5.10 -2.61
N ILE A 116 -5.24 -3.78 -2.72
CA ILE A 116 -5.72 -2.97 -3.86
C ILE A 116 -4.61 -2.06 -4.31
N THR A 117 -4.40 -1.94 -5.62
CA THR A 117 -3.54 -0.92 -6.23
C THR A 117 -4.42 0.14 -6.87
N ASN A 118 -4.31 1.39 -6.42
CA ASN A 118 -5.17 2.49 -6.89
C ASN A 118 -4.42 3.83 -6.95
N PRO A 119 -4.20 4.39 -8.14
CA PRO A 119 -4.52 3.88 -9.48
C PRO A 119 -3.84 2.55 -9.80
N ASN A 120 -4.53 1.70 -10.58
CA ASN A 120 -4.06 0.36 -10.85
C ASN A 120 -2.95 0.30 -11.93
N ASN A 121 -1.92 -0.45 -11.67
CA ASN A 121 -0.91 -0.86 -12.65
C ASN A 121 -1.20 -2.33 -13.03
N PRO A 122 -1.42 -2.69 -14.32
CA PRO A 122 -1.09 -1.92 -15.52
C PRO A 122 -2.27 -1.19 -16.20
N THR A 123 -3.50 -1.28 -15.68
CA THR A 123 -4.68 -0.81 -16.42
C THR A 123 -4.84 0.72 -16.44
N GLY A 124 -4.18 1.45 -15.52
CA GLY A 124 -4.32 2.89 -15.35
C GLY A 124 -5.68 3.33 -14.81
N THR A 125 -6.56 2.39 -14.51
CA THR A 125 -7.90 2.71 -13.98
C THR A 125 -7.82 3.11 -12.51
N ALA A 126 -8.69 4.05 -12.10
CA ALA A 126 -8.84 4.46 -10.72
C ALA A 126 -10.28 4.22 -10.25
N LEU A 127 -10.40 3.91 -8.97
CA LEU A 127 -11.67 3.77 -8.28
C LEU A 127 -12.21 5.15 -7.86
N ASP A 128 -13.52 5.25 -7.74
CA ASP A 128 -14.12 6.37 -7.01
C ASP A 128 -13.60 6.39 -5.57
N SER A 129 -13.10 7.54 -5.14
CA SER A 129 -12.42 7.69 -3.86
C SER A 129 -13.34 7.44 -2.67
N GLU A 130 -14.59 7.86 -2.75
CA GLU A 130 -15.55 7.67 -1.66
C GLU A 130 -16.02 6.22 -1.55
N GLU A 131 -16.23 5.55 -2.68
CA GLU A 131 -16.55 4.12 -2.69
C GLU A 131 -15.38 3.28 -2.15
N LEU A 132 -14.14 3.61 -2.52
CA LEU A 132 -12.95 2.94 -1.99
C LEU A 132 -12.82 3.17 -0.48
N LYS A 133 -13.01 4.40 0.02
CA LYS A 133 -13.00 4.69 1.46
C LYS A 133 -14.05 3.89 2.22
N LYS A 134 -15.28 3.82 1.69
CA LYS A 134 -16.36 3.02 2.30
C LYS A 134 -16.00 1.55 2.36
N PHE A 135 -15.47 1.00 1.27
CA PHE A 135 -14.99 -0.37 1.22
C PHE A 135 -13.89 -0.63 2.24
N CYS A 136 -12.84 0.21 2.26
CA CYS A 136 -11.72 0.09 3.20
C CYS A 136 -12.18 0.13 4.66
N ARG A 137 -13.11 1.02 5.02
CA ARG A 137 -13.68 1.05 6.38
C ARG A 137 -14.33 -0.26 6.77
N ARG A 138 -15.18 -0.84 5.90
CA ARG A 138 -15.84 -2.13 6.19
C ARG A 138 -14.85 -3.29 6.22
N ALA A 139 -13.96 -3.36 5.23
CA ALA A 139 -12.99 -4.44 5.15
C ALA A 139 -12.01 -4.46 6.33
N SER A 140 -11.59 -3.27 6.79
CA SER A 140 -10.65 -3.12 7.91
C SER A 140 -11.17 -3.56 9.27
N GLU A 141 -12.46 -3.84 9.40
CA GLU A 141 -13.06 -4.40 10.63
C GLU A 141 -12.67 -5.88 10.85
N LYS A 142 -12.31 -6.59 9.78
CA LYS A 142 -12.03 -8.03 9.83
C LYS A 142 -10.61 -8.42 9.39
N CYS A 143 -9.98 -7.66 8.51
CA CYS A 143 -8.67 -7.97 7.96
C CYS A 143 -7.83 -6.70 7.74
N VAL A 144 -6.56 -6.87 7.42
CA VAL A 144 -5.72 -5.75 6.97
C VAL A 144 -6.17 -5.32 5.57
N VAL A 145 -6.27 -4.02 5.34
CA VAL A 145 -6.47 -3.47 3.98
C VAL A 145 -5.21 -2.75 3.57
N LEU A 146 -4.54 -3.26 2.54
CA LEU A 146 -3.37 -2.63 1.94
C LEU A 146 -3.79 -1.93 0.66
N VAL A 147 -3.57 -0.62 0.59
CA VAL A 147 -3.78 0.18 -0.62
C VAL A 147 -2.43 0.67 -1.13
N ASP A 148 -2.04 0.17 -2.30
CA ASP A 148 -0.84 0.62 -3.00
C ASP A 148 -1.19 1.87 -3.79
N GLU A 149 -0.68 3.00 -3.32
CA GLU A 149 -0.89 4.34 -3.87
C GLU A 149 0.36 4.88 -4.60
N ALA A 150 1.17 4.00 -5.21
CA ALA A 150 2.38 4.41 -5.92
C ALA A 150 2.13 5.47 -7.01
N TYR A 151 0.91 5.56 -7.51
CA TYR A 151 0.51 6.50 -8.57
C TYR A 151 -0.52 7.54 -8.11
N ASN A 152 -0.68 7.73 -6.81
CA ASN A 152 -1.69 8.67 -6.30
C ASN A 152 -1.46 10.12 -6.79
N GLU A 153 -0.20 10.53 -6.92
CA GLU A 153 0.17 11.89 -7.34
C GLU A 153 -0.17 12.22 -8.80
N VAL A 154 -0.51 11.22 -9.63
CA VAL A 154 -0.94 11.43 -11.01
C VAL A 154 -2.46 11.40 -11.19
N THR A 155 -3.23 11.32 -10.11
CA THR A 155 -4.68 11.46 -10.13
C THR A 155 -5.09 12.93 -10.23
N ASP A 156 -6.29 13.21 -10.70
CA ASP A 156 -6.83 14.57 -10.81
C ASP A 156 -6.93 15.28 -9.45
N ASN A 157 -7.14 14.52 -8.37
CA ASN A 157 -7.21 15.05 -7.01
C ASN A 157 -6.52 14.11 -6.01
N PRO A 158 -5.18 14.16 -5.89
CA PRO A 158 -4.40 13.29 -5.01
C PRO A 158 -4.82 13.36 -3.54
N ALA A 159 -5.25 14.53 -3.07
CA ALA A 159 -5.69 14.73 -1.70
C ALA A 159 -7.01 14.01 -1.39
N ALA A 160 -7.92 13.94 -2.34
CA ALA A 160 -9.17 13.21 -2.19
C ALA A 160 -9.02 11.70 -2.41
N SER A 161 -8.05 11.30 -3.26
CA SER A 161 -7.88 9.91 -3.68
C SER A 161 -7.15 9.03 -2.66
N THR A 162 -6.44 9.63 -1.71
CA THR A 162 -5.66 8.87 -0.72
C THR A 162 -6.51 8.24 0.38
N MET A 163 -6.07 7.07 0.86
CA MET A 163 -6.65 6.37 2.03
C MET A 163 -5.93 6.71 3.35
N ILE A 164 -4.94 7.60 3.35
CA ILE A 164 -4.25 8.06 4.58
C ILE A 164 -5.22 8.56 5.67
N PRO A 165 -6.33 9.24 5.38
CA PRO A 165 -7.31 9.60 6.41
C PRO A 165 -7.82 8.42 7.23
N LEU A 166 -7.93 7.23 6.64
CA LEU A 166 -8.37 6.03 7.36
C LEU A 166 -7.33 5.52 8.37
N VAL A 167 -6.04 5.76 8.10
CA VAL A 167 -4.96 5.50 9.06
C VAL A 167 -5.12 6.41 10.28
N LYS A 168 -5.42 7.71 10.07
CA LYS A 168 -5.72 8.66 11.16
C LYS A 168 -6.94 8.25 11.98
N GLU A 169 -7.95 7.67 11.34
CA GLU A 169 -9.15 7.14 12.00
C GLU A 169 -8.87 5.87 12.81
N GLY A 170 -7.64 5.36 12.83
CA GLY A 170 -7.26 4.13 13.51
C GLY A 170 -7.81 2.86 12.85
N LYS A 171 -8.16 2.91 11.57
CA LYS A 171 -8.60 1.74 10.80
C LYS A 171 -7.41 0.82 10.51
N ASN A 172 -7.66 -0.48 10.38
CA ASN A 172 -6.64 -1.46 10.01
C ASN A 172 -6.30 -1.36 8.51
N VAL A 173 -5.85 -0.18 8.12
CA VAL A 173 -5.51 0.20 6.74
C VAL A 173 -4.03 0.58 6.68
N ALA A 174 -3.31 0.02 5.71
CA ALA A 174 -1.96 0.41 5.36
C ALA A 174 -1.94 1.03 3.97
N VAL A 175 -1.24 2.14 3.82
CA VAL A 175 -1.06 2.83 2.54
C VAL A 175 0.41 2.73 2.14
N ALA A 176 0.69 2.09 1.01
CA ALA A 176 2.03 2.01 0.46
C ALA A 176 2.27 3.16 -0.52
N ARG A 177 3.42 3.81 -0.38
CA ARG A 177 3.86 4.91 -1.26
C ARG A 177 5.32 4.75 -1.65
N THR A 178 5.73 5.46 -2.69
CA THR A 178 7.11 5.50 -3.19
C THR A 178 7.48 6.93 -3.57
N PHE A 179 8.78 7.19 -3.74
CA PHE A 179 9.33 8.46 -4.21
C PHE A 179 9.63 8.43 -5.69
#